data_df3d71146589354c7fba476a006e6342
#
_entry.id   df3d71146589354c7fba476a006e6342
#
_cell.length_a   1.000
_cell.length_b   1.000
_cell.length_c   1.000
_cell.angle_alpha   90.00
_cell.angle_beta   90.00
_cell.angle_gamma   90.00
#
_symmetry.space_group_name_H-M   'P 1'
#
loop_
_entity.id
_entity.type
_entity.pdbx_description
1 polymer ?
#
loop_
_entity_poly.entity_id
_entity_poly.type
_entity_poly.pdbx_seq_one_letter_code
_entity_poly.pdbx_strand_id
1 'polypeptide(L)'
;MVKEAMPRLLKDAVGRDLHLCHGATLAIGHLVAGIGGVAMVEQKKLSTILGSELISSLEGLVDNLVDGHKLRGLGGELMRQAVSQYILNLSASSLVLPRTILFSWLTVLEENLASSEVTVQAVATPALAPLLQQLLLSQGSLDIKGRDKVVDSYLVHITGAEVQRKGFSAALGALPAHILEGKEEEVILGLIAACKISEGTEAWAEARREAVKALAMVAATTMKKLDPRLVPHLYDCFLHSLEDYTIDRRGDTGAWVREAAMSALETLTLALLTQGSDKVPASIVTQVMPCLVQQAVEKIARTRGHAGKAFHILLHAKNESGELVPGVPCRAALEEIFPQDLDVNWIVEAETFPLFVKLLRLPEYSERLILGLTVSSAWLLVRLPAYDCSFFQVSVGGLTERLVKNASNSLFAEMRGMKSEEVELFASQLLSVFRRNQKVDRVTLPLFKFLDQLFTSGCLESVLENPSSQFSGNLFTLCKTEIAKSGDPNKLMHSGDVFCQLLQSADRGTIQRTLTQLSILLCHRFPRVRKATAEKLYEALLTFTERDIVPEDQLDNVMELLSETKWDNGVAELRPVRNKICELAGVPVPTVARPEPH
;
A
#
# COMPACT_ATOMS: atom_id res chain seq x y z
N MET A 1 6.47 51.14 -14.32
CA MET A 1 5.70 49.87 -14.34
C MET A 1 5.50 49.28 -12.94
N VAL A 2 6.56 48.74 -12.22
CA VAL A 2 6.35 48.12 -10.89
C VAL A 2 5.80 49.09 -9.86
N LYS A 3 6.36 50.29 -9.73
CA LYS A 3 5.90 51.37 -8.83
C LYS A 3 4.49 51.87 -9.10
N GLU A 4 3.95 51.62 -10.28
CA GLU A 4 2.59 52.00 -10.67
C GLU A 4 1.60 50.83 -10.47
N ALA A 5 2.02 49.59 -10.73
CA ALA A 5 1.19 48.40 -10.62
C ALA A 5 0.96 47.96 -9.16
N MET A 6 2.01 48.01 -8.32
CA MET A 6 1.97 47.54 -6.94
C MET A 6 0.88 48.21 -6.06
N PRO A 7 0.74 49.57 -6.07
CA PRO A 7 -0.30 50.23 -5.26
C PRO A 7 -1.73 49.83 -5.67
N ARG A 8 -1.96 49.56 -6.97
CA ARG A 8 -3.25 49.06 -7.46
C ARG A 8 -3.50 47.65 -6.98
N LEU A 9 -2.54 46.75 -7.11
CA LEU A 9 -2.64 45.40 -6.64
C LEU A 9 -2.85 45.32 -5.12
N LEU A 10 -2.15 46.13 -4.33
CA LEU A 10 -2.35 46.21 -2.88
C LEU A 10 -3.77 46.65 -2.50
N LYS A 11 -4.33 47.62 -3.26
CA LYS A 11 -5.72 48.04 -3.07
C LYS A 11 -6.71 46.92 -3.44
N ASP A 12 -6.46 46.20 -4.54
CA ASP A 12 -7.29 45.09 -4.98
C ASP A 12 -7.20 43.90 -4.03
N ALA A 13 -6.04 43.62 -3.47
CA ALA A 13 -5.82 42.51 -2.52
C ALA A 13 -6.68 42.62 -1.25
N VAL A 14 -6.97 43.83 -0.76
CA VAL A 14 -7.83 44.09 0.41
C VAL A 14 -9.25 44.48 0.01
N GLY A 15 -9.59 44.47 -1.27
CA GLY A 15 -10.89 44.84 -1.83
C GLY A 15 -12.04 43.91 -1.41
N ARG A 16 -13.23 44.16 -1.96
CA ARG A 16 -14.43 43.35 -1.66
C ARG A 16 -14.55 42.10 -2.52
N ASP A 17 -14.10 42.16 -3.77
CA ASP A 17 -14.17 41.06 -4.72
C ASP A 17 -13.13 40.00 -4.37
N LEU A 18 -13.61 38.78 -4.08
CA LEU A 18 -12.76 37.67 -3.66
C LEU A 18 -11.74 37.26 -4.73
N HIS A 19 -12.16 37.23 -6.00
CA HIS A 19 -11.28 36.81 -7.09
C HIS A 19 -10.17 37.84 -7.36
N LEU A 20 -10.51 39.13 -7.25
CA LEU A 20 -9.50 40.19 -7.31
C LEU A 20 -8.54 40.13 -6.12
N CYS A 21 -9.06 39.94 -4.89
CA CYS A 21 -8.20 39.76 -3.71
C CYS A 21 -7.22 38.60 -3.87
N HIS A 22 -7.72 37.44 -4.29
CA HIS A 22 -6.92 36.25 -4.54
C HIS A 22 -5.86 36.48 -5.61
N GLY A 23 -6.28 36.95 -6.79
CA GLY A 23 -5.35 37.20 -7.92
C GLY A 23 -4.31 38.26 -7.61
N ALA A 24 -4.73 39.35 -6.94
CA ALA A 24 -3.81 40.43 -6.55
C ALA A 24 -2.78 39.98 -5.51
N THR A 25 -3.20 39.19 -4.51
CA THR A 25 -2.29 38.64 -3.47
C THR A 25 -1.21 37.76 -4.12
N LEU A 26 -1.61 36.85 -5.02
CA LEU A 26 -0.67 36.00 -5.77
C LEU A 26 0.25 36.84 -6.65
N ALA A 27 -0.29 37.80 -7.41
CA ALA A 27 0.48 38.64 -8.31
C ALA A 27 1.56 39.46 -7.57
N ILE A 28 1.20 40.04 -6.41
CA ILE A 28 2.15 40.79 -5.58
C ILE A 28 3.31 39.87 -5.14
N GLY A 29 3.00 38.68 -4.61
CA GLY A 29 4.01 37.71 -4.18
C GLY A 29 4.98 37.35 -5.31
N HIS A 30 4.46 36.99 -6.48
CA HIS A 30 5.27 36.65 -7.64
C HIS A 30 6.08 37.84 -8.19
N LEU A 31 5.53 39.04 -8.18
CA LEU A 31 6.27 40.26 -8.59
C LEU A 31 7.43 40.52 -7.64
N VAL A 32 7.24 40.43 -6.33
CA VAL A 32 8.32 40.63 -5.35
C VAL A 32 9.42 39.58 -5.53
N ALA A 33 9.04 38.30 -5.72
CA ALA A 33 10.01 37.22 -5.99
C ALA A 33 10.80 37.49 -7.30
N GLY A 34 10.11 37.87 -8.37
CA GLY A 34 10.74 38.22 -9.65
C GLY A 34 11.70 39.42 -9.56
N ILE A 35 11.29 40.49 -8.88
CA ILE A 35 12.16 41.67 -8.64
C ILE A 35 13.34 41.29 -7.76
N GLY A 36 13.13 40.42 -6.75
CA GLY A 36 14.19 39.90 -5.89
C GLY A 36 15.24 39.13 -6.68
N GLY A 37 14.82 38.29 -7.64
CA GLY A 37 15.73 37.60 -8.55
C GLY A 37 16.56 38.55 -9.40
N VAL A 38 15.94 39.57 -9.98
CA VAL A 38 16.65 40.62 -10.76
C VAL A 38 17.59 41.42 -9.85
N ALA A 39 17.15 41.80 -8.66
CA ALA A 39 17.96 42.55 -7.70
C ALA A 39 19.21 41.75 -7.29
N MET A 40 19.11 40.45 -7.14
CA MET A 40 20.23 39.55 -6.83
C MET A 40 21.26 39.52 -7.97
N VAL A 41 20.78 39.39 -9.22
CA VAL A 41 21.66 39.41 -10.41
C VAL A 41 22.36 40.76 -10.56
N GLU A 42 21.65 41.86 -10.31
CA GLU A 42 22.20 43.22 -10.40
C GLU A 42 22.98 43.65 -9.14
N GLN A 43 23.12 42.78 -8.14
CA GLN A 43 23.76 43.06 -6.84
C GLN A 43 23.17 44.29 -6.11
N LYS A 44 21.89 44.55 -6.30
CA LYS A 44 21.15 45.63 -5.65
C LYS A 44 20.32 45.11 -4.49
N LYS A 45 20.18 45.91 -3.43
CA LYS A 45 19.26 45.55 -2.33
C LYS A 45 17.81 45.72 -2.78
N LEU A 46 17.00 44.70 -2.63
CA LEU A 46 15.57 44.70 -2.96
C LEU A 46 14.82 45.84 -2.23
N SER A 47 15.19 46.12 -0.98
CA SER A 47 14.65 47.25 -0.21
C SER A 47 14.86 48.61 -0.84
N THR A 48 15.98 48.81 -1.54
CA THR A 48 16.26 50.08 -2.27
C THR A 48 15.39 50.22 -3.51
N ILE A 49 15.07 49.13 -4.18
CA ILE A 49 14.23 49.12 -5.38
C ILE A 49 12.77 49.40 -5.04
N LEU A 50 12.26 48.75 -3.98
CA LEU A 50 10.86 48.85 -3.56
C LEU A 50 10.56 50.19 -2.82
N GLY A 51 11.45 50.61 -1.93
CA GLY A 51 11.25 51.76 -1.05
C GLY A 51 10.48 51.43 0.21
N SER A 52 10.65 52.24 1.26
CA SER A 52 10.10 51.94 2.62
C SER A 52 8.58 51.88 2.69
N GLU A 53 7.89 52.79 2.00
CA GLU A 53 6.41 52.85 2.03
C GLU A 53 5.79 51.58 1.44
N LEU A 54 6.33 51.08 0.32
CA LEU A 54 5.84 49.85 -0.31
C LEU A 54 6.17 48.63 0.57
N ILE A 55 7.35 48.60 1.18
CA ILE A 55 7.75 47.52 2.09
C ILE A 55 6.78 47.44 3.29
N SER A 56 6.48 48.58 3.95
CA SER A 56 5.48 48.59 5.04
C SER A 56 4.11 48.11 4.59
N SER A 57 3.68 48.42 3.39
CA SER A 57 2.43 47.94 2.84
C SER A 57 2.44 46.43 2.56
N LEU A 58 3.57 45.88 2.12
CA LEU A 58 3.78 44.44 1.90
C LEU A 58 3.79 43.68 3.24
N GLU A 59 4.50 44.21 4.22
CA GLU A 59 4.58 43.63 5.58
C GLU A 59 3.21 43.52 6.24
N GLY A 60 2.36 44.56 6.11
CA GLY A 60 1.03 44.62 6.72
C GLY A 60 -0.07 43.90 5.93
N LEU A 61 0.19 43.40 4.72
CA LEU A 61 -0.86 42.85 3.87
C LEU A 61 -1.54 41.61 4.49
N VAL A 62 -0.76 40.67 5.05
CA VAL A 62 -1.30 39.44 5.65
C VAL A 62 -2.16 39.76 6.86
N ASP A 63 -1.70 40.65 7.75
CA ASP A 63 -2.45 41.06 8.92
C ASP A 63 -3.75 41.75 8.52
N ASN A 64 -3.73 42.62 7.51
CA ASN A 64 -4.95 43.25 6.96
C ASN A 64 -5.94 42.22 6.40
N LEU A 65 -5.48 41.15 5.78
CA LEU A 65 -6.35 40.06 5.27
C LEU A 65 -6.94 39.22 6.40
N VAL A 66 -6.17 38.98 7.47
CA VAL A 66 -6.63 38.29 8.69
C VAL A 66 -7.68 39.10 9.41
N ASP A 67 -7.39 40.39 9.68
CA ASP A 67 -8.30 41.33 10.36
C ASP A 67 -9.58 41.58 9.55
N GLY A 68 -9.44 41.63 8.22
CA GLY A 68 -10.56 41.70 7.28
C GLY A 68 -11.37 40.40 7.13
N HIS A 69 -11.04 39.37 7.92
CA HIS A 69 -11.68 38.04 7.89
C HIS A 69 -11.66 37.35 6.52
N LYS A 70 -10.72 37.68 5.63
CA LYS A 70 -10.63 37.12 4.28
C LYS A 70 -10.23 35.63 4.25
N LEU A 71 -9.62 35.13 5.31
CA LEU A 71 -9.19 33.73 5.43
C LEU A 71 -10.27 32.81 6.01
N ARG A 72 -11.50 33.30 6.20
CA ARG A 72 -12.61 32.57 6.81
C ARG A 72 -13.86 32.59 5.92
N GLY A 73 -14.77 31.63 6.12
CA GLY A 73 -16.03 31.56 5.40
C GLY A 73 -15.87 31.21 3.92
N LEU A 74 -16.86 31.61 3.11
CA LEU A 74 -16.91 31.28 1.68
C LEU A 74 -15.74 31.89 0.92
N GLY A 75 -14.92 31.05 0.28
CA GLY A 75 -13.71 31.46 -0.43
C GLY A 75 -12.49 31.69 0.47
N GLY A 76 -12.59 31.50 1.79
CA GLY A 76 -11.44 31.57 2.70
C GLY A 76 -10.33 30.60 2.33
N GLU A 77 -10.65 29.43 1.79
CA GLU A 77 -9.69 28.43 1.31
C GLU A 77 -8.79 28.97 0.17
N LEU A 78 -9.39 29.66 -0.79
CA LEU A 78 -8.64 30.30 -1.90
C LEU A 78 -7.68 31.36 -1.35
N MET A 79 -8.15 32.17 -0.41
CA MET A 79 -7.32 33.21 0.20
C MET A 79 -6.21 32.62 1.06
N ARG A 80 -6.46 31.54 1.80
CA ARG A 80 -5.41 30.81 2.57
C ARG A 80 -4.31 30.29 1.67
N GLN A 81 -4.65 29.75 0.48
CA GLN A 81 -3.67 29.34 -0.52
C GLN A 81 -2.86 30.54 -1.05
N ALA A 82 -3.54 31.63 -1.43
CA ALA A 82 -2.88 32.82 -1.95
C ALA A 82 -1.95 33.46 -0.91
N VAL A 83 -2.36 33.52 0.35
CA VAL A 83 -1.55 34.05 1.45
C VAL A 83 -0.35 33.15 1.72
N SER A 84 -0.51 31.83 1.73
CA SER A 84 0.63 30.90 1.90
C SER A 84 1.65 31.06 0.77
N GLN A 85 1.20 31.18 -0.49
CA GLN A 85 2.09 31.44 -1.63
C GLN A 85 2.76 32.82 -1.54
N TYR A 86 2.04 33.82 -1.07
CA TYR A 86 2.59 35.15 -0.82
C TYR A 86 3.70 35.10 0.24
N ILE A 87 3.45 34.44 1.37
CA ILE A 87 4.44 34.24 2.45
C ILE A 87 5.68 33.52 1.91
N LEU A 88 5.49 32.43 1.13
CA LEU A 88 6.59 31.73 0.47
C LEU A 88 7.47 32.68 -0.35
N ASN A 89 6.83 33.43 -1.24
CA ASN A 89 7.53 34.30 -2.20
C ASN A 89 8.29 35.44 -1.51
N LEU A 90 7.70 36.07 -0.48
CA LEU A 90 8.37 37.13 0.26
C LEU A 90 9.47 36.60 1.17
N SER A 91 9.21 35.50 1.86
CA SER A 91 10.21 34.89 2.75
C SER A 91 11.42 34.33 1.98
N ALA A 92 11.21 33.84 0.74
CA ALA A 92 12.27 33.39 -0.14
C ALA A 92 13.00 34.53 -0.86
N SER A 93 12.45 35.75 -0.87
CA SER A 93 13.08 36.91 -1.46
C SER A 93 14.24 37.40 -0.59
N SER A 94 15.08 38.30 -1.14
CA SER A 94 16.15 38.95 -0.38
C SER A 94 15.68 40.09 0.55
N LEU A 95 14.36 40.22 0.75
CA LEU A 95 13.76 41.20 1.65
C LEU A 95 13.88 40.71 3.10
N VAL A 96 14.55 41.49 3.95
CA VAL A 96 14.63 41.19 5.39
C VAL A 96 13.35 41.68 6.06
N LEU A 97 12.58 40.74 6.62
CA LEU A 97 11.31 41.04 7.25
C LEU A 97 11.46 41.20 8.79
N PRO A 98 10.67 42.08 9.42
CA PRO A 98 10.67 42.22 10.87
C PRO A 98 10.25 40.89 11.55
N ARG A 99 10.89 40.60 12.68
CA ARG A 99 10.62 39.34 13.42
C ARG A 99 9.16 39.21 13.87
N THR A 100 8.49 40.31 14.20
CA THR A 100 7.07 40.35 14.56
C THR A 100 6.18 39.90 13.41
N ILE A 101 6.47 40.33 12.18
CA ILE A 101 5.77 39.94 10.96
C ILE A 101 5.99 38.45 10.67
N LEU A 102 7.22 37.97 10.79
CA LEU A 102 7.54 36.56 10.58
C LEU A 102 6.80 35.64 11.59
N PHE A 103 6.63 36.06 12.84
CA PHE A 103 5.84 35.32 13.83
C PHE A 103 4.34 35.31 13.50
N SER A 104 3.77 36.46 13.08
CA SER A 104 2.38 36.53 12.64
C SER A 104 2.13 35.59 11.44
N TRP A 105 3.02 35.61 10.47
CA TRP A 105 2.94 34.74 9.28
C TRP A 105 3.12 33.25 9.63
N LEU A 106 4.00 32.91 10.57
CA LEU A 106 4.14 31.54 11.05
C LEU A 106 2.83 31.02 11.63
N THR A 107 2.14 31.82 12.45
CA THR A 107 0.83 31.47 13.01
C THR A 107 -0.19 31.18 11.90
N VAL A 108 -0.22 32.01 10.85
CA VAL A 108 -1.11 31.79 9.70
C VAL A 108 -0.80 30.48 8.97
N LEU A 109 0.49 30.17 8.77
CA LEU A 109 0.90 28.91 8.14
C LEU A 109 0.55 27.70 9.01
N GLU A 110 0.74 27.79 10.34
CA GLU A 110 0.37 26.72 11.28
C GLU A 110 -1.15 26.47 11.31
N GLU A 111 -1.98 27.53 11.25
CA GLU A 111 -3.42 27.38 11.04
C GLU A 111 -3.76 26.72 9.69
N ASN A 112 -2.99 27.01 8.65
CA ASN A 112 -3.19 26.42 7.34
C ASN A 112 -2.74 24.94 7.28
N LEU A 113 -1.71 24.55 8.02
CA LEU A 113 -1.32 23.15 8.22
C LEU A 113 -2.38 22.34 8.97
N ALA A 114 -3.12 22.97 9.88
CA ALA A 114 -4.24 22.36 10.59
C ALA A 114 -5.56 22.38 9.79
N SER A 115 -5.56 22.84 8.53
CA SER A 115 -6.75 22.90 7.67
C SER A 115 -7.17 21.50 7.20
N SER A 116 -8.49 21.25 7.11
CA SER A 116 -9.04 20.05 6.47
C SER A 116 -8.78 20.01 4.96
N GLU A 117 -8.55 21.18 4.34
CA GLU A 117 -8.34 21.31 2.91
C GLU A 117 -6.91 20.94 2.50
N VAL A 118 -6.81 19.88 1.70
CA VAL A 118 -5.52 19.32 1.23
C VAL A 118 -4.69 20.35 0.46
N THR A 119 -5.35 21.15 -0.36
CA THR A 119 -4.70 22.19 -1.18
C THR A 119 -4.12 23.31 -0.33
N VAL A 120 -4.77 23.66 0.77
CA VAL A 120 -4.28 24.65 1.73
C VAL A 120 -3.02 24.15 2.43
N GLN A 121 -3.03 22.91 2.93
CA GLN A 121 -1.85 22.29 3.54
C GLN A 121 -0.68 22.20 2.57
N ALA A 122 -0.95 21.79 1.32
CA ALA A 122 0.08 21.61 0.29
C ALA A 122 0.82 22.91 -0.07
N VAL A 123 0.11 24.05 -0.05
CA VAL A 123 0.75 25.37 -0.33
C VAL A 123 1.41 25.97 0.90
N ALA A 124 0.90 25.69 2.11
CA ALA A 124 1.50 26.17 3.37
C ALA A 124 2.85 25.50 3.67
N THR A 125 2.98 24.20 3.40
CA THR A 125 4.18 23.41 3.71
C THR A 125 5.47 23.99 3.12
N PRO A 126 5.61 24.29 1.81
CA PRO A 126 6.84 24.83 1.26
C PRO A 126 7.18 26.24 1.74
N ALA A 127 6.21 27.00 2.28
CA ALA A 127 6.43 28.32 2.80
C ALA A 127 7.20 28.34 4.15
N LEU A 128 7.18 27.21 4.89
CA LEU A 128 7.82 27.10 6.20
C LEU A 128 9.33 27.24 6.16
N ALA A 129 10.01 26.55 5.26
CA ALA A 129 11.47 26.55 5.19
C ALA A 129 12.07 27.97 5.06
N PRO A 130 11.68 28.77 4.05
CA PRO A 130 12.22 30.13 3.90
C PRO A 130 11.78 31.07 5.04
N LEU A 131 10.56 30.92 5.55
CA LEU A 131 10.08 31.72 6.68
C LEU A 131 10.88 31.43 7.96
N LEU A 132 11.03 30.17 8.32
CA LEU A 132 11.79 29.75 9.49
C LEU A 132 13.27 30.08 9.36
N GLN A 133 13.82 30.02 8.17
CA GLN A 133 15.19 30.45 7.92
C GLN A 133 15.37 31.93 8.26
N GLN A 134 14.47 32.83 7.83
CA GLN A 134 14.55 34.24 8.21
C GLN A 134 14.26 34.47 9.70
N LEU A 135 13.30 33.74 10.28
CA LEU A 135 12.87 33.92 11.66
C LEU A 135 13.93 33.45 12.67
N LEU A 136 14.58 32.32 12.39
CA LEU A 136 15.46 31.63 13.33
C LEU A 136 16.94 31.89 13.09
N LEU A 137 17.34 32.29 11.87
CA LEU A 137 18.73 32.66 11.56
C LEU A 137 18.92 34.17 11.67
N SER A 138 19.69 34.60 12.64
CA SER A 138 20.09 36.00 12.81
C SER A 138 21.61 36.12 12.74
N GLN A 139 22.12 36.92 11.80
CA GLN A 139 23.57 37.18 11.60
C GLN A 139 24.41 35.88 11.52
N GLY A 140 23.86 34.82 10.94
CA GLY A 140 24.54 33.51 10.81
C GLY A 140 24.45 32.61 12.06
N SER A 141 23.79 33.07 13.14
CA SER A 141 23.54 32.27 14.34
C SER A 141 22.09 31.77 14.38
N LEU A 142 21.90 30.49 14.70
CA LEU A 142 20.58 29.88 14.87
C LEU A 142 20.02 30.17 16.27
N ASP A 143 18.78 30.67 16.35
CA ASP A 143 18.02 30.74 17.60
C ASP A 143 17.57 29.34 18.01
N ILE A 144 18.43 28.62 18.76
CA ILE A 144 18.20 27.23 19.17
C ILE A 144 16.91 27.11 19.99
N LYS A 145 16.64 28.03 20.93
CA LYS A 145 15.43 27.97 21.75
C LYS A 145 14.15 28.17 20.93
N GLY A 146 14.19 29.09 19.98
CA GLY A 146 13.08 29.31 19.06
C GLY A 146 12.85 28.09 18.16
N ARG A 147 13.92 27.49 17.63
CA ARG A 147 13.91 26.28 16.83
C ARG A 147 13.31 25.10 17.61
N ASP A 148 13.81 24.82 18.80
CA ASP A 148 13.32 23.72 19.63
C ASP A 148 11.83 23.87 19.91
N LYS A 149 11.38 25.08 20.26
CA LYS A 149 9.95 25.35 20.49
C LYS A 149 9.08 25.03 19.27
N VAL A 150 9.53 25.35 18.05
CA VAL A 150 8.80 25.06 16.81
C VAL A 150 8.77 23.54 16.56
N VAL A 151 9.92 22.86 16.62
CA VAL A 151 10.01 21.43 16.37
C VAL A 151 9.21 20.63 17.39
N ASP A 152 9.33 20.95 18.69
CA ASP A 152 8.59 20.28 19.77
C ASP A 152 7.07 20.48 19.62
N SER A 153 6.63 21.68 19.22
CA SER A 153 5.22 21.94 18.91
C SER A 153 4.73 21.05 17.76
N TYR A 154 5.51 20.90 16.69
CA TYR A 154 5.12 20.04 15.55
C TYR A 154 5.09 18.56 15.95
N LEU A 155 6.02 18.11 16.78
CA LEU A 155 6.02 16.76 17.34
C LEU A 155 4.76 16.47 18.18
N VAL A 156 4.27 17.44 18.94
CA VAL A 156 3.00 17.31 19.67
C VAL A 156 1.83 17.17 18.70
N HIS A 157 1.78 17.99 17.64
CA HIS A 157 0.66 17.96 16.68
C HIS A 157 0.59 16.66 15.87
N ILE A 158 1.71 15.99 15.57
CA ILE A 158 1.68 14.69 14.89
C ILE A 158 1.14 13.55 15.77
N THR A 159 0.91 13.77 17.06
CA THR A 159 0.19 12.82 17.93
C THR A 159 -1.31 13.13 18.05
N GLY A 160 -1.76 14.24 17.51
CA GLY A 160 -3.12 14.75 17.57
C GLY A 160 -4.09 14.10 16.59
N ALA A 161 -5.14 14.85 16.20
CA ALA A 161 -6.15 14.41 15.23
C ALA A 161 -5.57 14.23 13.82
N GLU A 162 -6.26 13.46 12.97
CA GLU A 162 -5.81 13.11 11.61
C GLU A 162 -5.33 14.30 10.79
N VAL A 163 -6.12 15.39 10.76
CA VAL A 163 -5.81 16.60 10.01
C VAL A 163 -4.50 17.24 10.46
N GLN A 164 -4.27 17.32 11.79
CA GLN A 164 -3.04 17.84 12.38
C GLN A 164 -1.87 16.93 12.06
N ARG A 165 -2.02 15.61 12.26
CA ARG A 165 -0.97 14.63 11.92
C ARG A 165 -0.51 14.79 10.49
N LYS A 166 -1.45 14.93 9.55
CA LYS A 166 -1.16 15.08 8.13
C LYS A 166 -0.35 16.35 7.84
N GLY A 167 -0.84 17.51 8.27
CA GLY A 167 -0.21 18.79 7.97
C GLY A 167 1.14 18.96 8.67
N PHE A 168 1.24 18.60 9.95
CA PHE A 168 2.48 18.78 10.71
C PHE A 168 3.54 17.70 10.40
N SER A 169 3.13 16.49 9.95
CA SER A 169 4.09 15.55 9.38
C SER A 169 4.73 16.12 8.10
N ALA A 170 3.91 16.65 7.20
CA ALA A 170 4.42 17.30 5.99
C ALA A 170 5.32 18.49 6.31
N ALA A 171 4.97 19.27 7.34
CA ALA A 171 5.79 20.39 7.85
C ALA A 171 7.16 19.92 8.32
N LEU A 172 7.24 18.89 9.17
CA LEU A 172 8.51 18.30 9.62
C LEU A 172 9.37 17.81 8.45
N GLY A 173 8.74 17.17 7.45
CA GLY A 173 9.43 16.72 6.23
C GLY A 173 9.98 17.83 5.35
N ALA A 174 9.44 19.05 5.45
CA ALA A 174 9.89 20.22 4.72
C ALA A 174 10.98 21.03 5.41
N LEU A 175 11.33 20.70 6.66
CA LEU A 175 12.35 21.44 7.40
C LEU A 175 13.76 21.18 6.85
N PRO A 176 14.57 22.22 6.66
CA PRO A 176 15.95 22.06 6.23
C PRO A 176 16.86 21.51 7.32
N ALA A 177 17.97 20.86 6.95
CA ALA A 177 18.90 20.18 7.85
C ALA A 177 19.34 21.04 9.05
N HIS A 178 19.63 22.32 8.84
CA HIS A 178 20.10 23.20 9.92
C HIS A 178 19.01 23.51 10.97
N ILE A 179 17.72 23.41 10.61
CA ILE A 179 16.60 23.52 11.56
C ILE A 179 16.43 22.21 12.32
N LEU A 180 16.68 21.06 11.69
CA LEU A 180 16.57 19.74 12.31
C LEU A 180 17.78 19.38 13.19
N GLU A 181 18.90 20.13 13.08
CA GLU A 181 20.16 19.81 13.74
C GLU A 181 20.01 19.67 15.27
N GLY A 182 20.38 18.48 15.78
CA GLY A 182 20.26 18.12 17.20
C GLY A 182 18.86 17.70 17.65
N LYS A 183 17.89 17.62 16.71
CA LYS A 183 16.53 17.09 16.92
C LYS A 183 16.21 15.93 15.97
N GLU A 184 17.18 15.46 15.19
CA GLU A 184 16.99 14.46 14.14
C GLU A 184 16.36 13.17 14.70
N GLU A 185 16.91 12.65 15.80
CA GLU A 185 16.44 11.41 16.43
C GLU A 185 15.00 11.55 16.94
N GLU A 186 14.66 12.65 17.63
CA GLU A 186 13.31 12.88 18.14
C GLU A 186 12.29 12.98 17.01
N VAL A 187 12.63 13.69 15.93
CA VAL A 187 11.75 13.85 14.76
C VAL A 187 11.57 12.51 14.03
N ILE A 188 12.63 11.76 13.83
CA ILE A 188 12.58 10.44 13.19
C ILE A 188 11.71 9.49 14.00
N LEU A 189 11.94 9.38 15.31
CA LEU A 189 11.15 8.48 16.17
C LEU A 189 9.68 8.91 16.26
N GLY A 190 9.41 10.21 16.33
CA GLY A 190 8.04 10.75 16.29
C GLY A 190 7.31 10.41 14.98
N LEU A 191 7.97 10.58 13.84
CA LEU A 191 7.41 10.23 12.54
C LEU A 191 7.23 8.71 12.37
N ILE A 192 8.17 7.87 12.86
CA ILE A 192 8.01 6.40 12.89
C ILE A 192 6.74 6.02 13.68
N ALA A 193 6.50 6.67 14.81
CA ALA A 193 5.27 6.43 15.59
C ALA A 193 4.01 6.86 14.82
N ALA A 194 4.07 7.97 14.07
CA ALA A 194 2.96 8.48 13.27
C ALA A 194 2.66 7.61 12.03
N CYS A 195 3.62 6.82 11.55
CA CYS A 195 3.44 5.86 10.43
C CYS A 195 2.63 4.62 10.84
N LYS A 196 2.56 4.29 12.14
CA LYS A 196 1.93 3.05 12.61
C LYS A 196 0.41 3.16 12.67
N ILE A 197 -0.26 2.04 12.37
CA ILE A 197 -1.67 1.87 12.69
C ILE A 197 -1.79 1.68 14.21
N SER A 198 -2.67 2.45 14.84
CA SER A 198 -2.99 2.36 16.26
C SER A 198 -4.50 2.37 16.45
N GLU A 199 -4.97 1.97 17.62
CA GLU A 199 -6.39 1.95 17.95
C GLU A 199 -7.07 3.31 17.65
N GLY A 200 -8.15 3.28 16.90
CA GLY A 200 -8.91 4.47 16.48
C GLY A 200 -8.29 5.25 15.31
N THR A 201 -7.13 4.84 14.77
CA THR A 201 -6.48 5.51 13.63
C THR A 201 -6.41 4.64 12.37
N GLU A 202 -7.12 3.52 12.35
CA GLU A 202 -7.09 2.55 11.25
C GLU A 202 -7.46 3.19 9.91
N ALA A 203 -8.45 4.09 9.91
CA ALA A 203 -8.90 4.79 8.71
C ALA A 203 -8.00 5.95 8.25
N TRP A 204 -6.98 6.35 9.03
CA TRP A 204 -6.17 7.55 8.77
C TRP A 204 -4.99 7.30 7.82
N ALA A 205 -5.26 6.66 6.69
CA ALA A 205 -4.24 6.34 5.69
C ALA A 205 -3.55 7.58 5.11
N GLU A 206 -4.26 8.70 4.97
CA GLU A 206 -3.64 9.94 4.47
C GLU A 206 -2.61 10.52 5.44
N ALA A 207 -2.89 10.47 6.75
CA ALA A 207 -1.95 10.94 7.76
C ALA A 207 -0.69 10.06 7.78
N ARG A 208 -0.85 8.73 7.72
CA ARG A 208 0.28 7.78 7.64
C ARG A 208 1.10 7.99 6.37
N ARG A 209 0.44 8.18 5.23
CA ARG A 209 1.12 8.49 3.96
C ARG A 209 2.04 9.70 4.08
N GLU A 210 1.54 10.81 4.65
CA GLU A 210 2.34 12.02 4.81
C GLU A 210 3.47 11.84 5.85
N ALA A 211 3.24 11.05 6.90
CA ALA A 211 4.28 10.69 7.86
C ALA A 211 5.41 9.86 7.21
N VAL A 212 5.07 8.87 6.37
CA VAL A 212 6.06 8.07 5.61
C VAL A 212 6.89 8.95 4.67
N LYS A 213 6.24 9.86 3.93
CA LYS A 213 6.94 10.80 3.05
C LYS A 213 7.87 11.72 3.83
N ALA A 214 7.36 12.29 4.94
CA ALA A 214 8.12 13.17 5.80
C ALA A 214 9.34 12.47 6.38
N LEU A 215 9.17 11.23 6.85
CA LEU A 215 10.25 10.42 7.40
C LEU A 215 11.37 10.19 6.38
N ALA A 216 11.01 9.89 5.13
CA ALA A 216 11.98 9.73 4.05
C ALA A 216 12.72 11.04 3.75
N MET A 217 12.00 12.16 3.72
CA MET A 217 12.59 13.49 3.47
C MET A 217 13.52 13.92 4.60
N VAL A 218 13.11 13.74 5.86
CA VAL A 218 13.95 14.02 7.02
C VAL A 218 15.22 13.18 6.99
N ALA A 219 15.11 11.86 6.77
CA ALA A 219 16.25 10.97 6.67
C ALA A 219 17.22 11.39 5.55
N ALA A 220 16.71 11.72 4.37
CA ALA A 220 17.53 12.18 3.24
C ALA A 220 18.19 13.54 3.52
N THR A 221 17.45 14.48 4.10
CA THR A 221 17.94 15.84 4.40
C THR A 221 19.03 15.82 5.49
N THR A 222 18.90 14.94 6.48
CA THR A 222 19.85 14.82 7.59
C THR A 222 20.90 13.74 7.37
N MET A 223 20.96 13.12 6.20
CA MET A 223 21.75 11.92 5.88
C MET A 223 23.22 11.99 6.37
N LYS A 224 23.86 13.16 6.22
CA LYS A 224 25.27 13.34 6.66
C LYS A 224 25.49 13.25 8.19
N LYS A 225 24.43 13.48 8.96
CA LYS A 225 24.44 13.48 10.43
C LYS A 225 23.54 12.39 11.02
N LEU A 226 22.93 11.57 10.15
CA LEU A 226 22.02 10.51 10.56
C LEU A 226 22.79 9.46 11.38
N ASP A 227 22.29 9.19 12.59
CA ASP A 227 22.83 8.11 13.42
C ASP A 227 22.63 6.76 12.70
N PRO A 228 23.71 6.01 12.43
CA PRO A 228 23.62 4.70 11.77
C PRO A 228 22.68 3.72 12.49
N ARG A 229 22.45 3.88 13.79
CA ARG A 229 21.54 3.03 14.59
C ARG A 229 20.08 3.22 14.17
N LEU A 230 19.71 4.37 13.61
CA LEU A 230 18.36 4.65 13.13
C LEU A 230 18.06 4.04 11.76
N VAL A 231 19.07 3.73 10.96
CA VAL A 231 18.89 3.19 9.61
C VAL A 231 18.04 1.91 9.58
N PRO A 232 18.29 0.89 10.44
CA PRO A 232 17.42 -0.29 10.48
C PRO A 232 15.98 0.04 10.86
N HIS A 233 15.75 0.98 11.78
CA HIS A 233 14.39 1.40 12.19
C HIS A 233 13.63 2.11 11.08
N LEU A 234 14.33 2.89 10.24
CA LEU A 234 13.75 3.52 9.05
C LEU A 234 13.28 2.47 8.04
N TYR A 235 14.14 1.51 7.72
CA TYR A 235 13.78 0.42 6.81
C TYR A 235 12.63 -0.43 7.36
N ASP A 236 12.67 -0.79 8.65
CA ASP A 236 11.61 -1.55 9.30
C ASP A 236 10.26 -0.82 9.22
N CYS A 237 10.26 0.48 9.48
CA CYS A 237 9.07 1.32 9.35
C CYS A 237 8.52 1.31 7.91
N PHE A 238 9.37 1.47 6.91
CA PHE A 238 8.93 1.48 5.51
C PHE A 238 8.48 0.10 5.02
N LEU A 239 9.17 -0.97 5.41
CA LEU A 239 8.75 -2.35 5.11
C LEU A 239 7.41 -2.67 5.78
N HIS A 240 7.21 -2.25 7.03
CA HIS A 240 5.93 -2.40 7.72
C HIS A 240 4.81 -1.60 7.04
N SER A 241 5.12 -0.42 6.53
CA SER A 241 4.16 0.43 5.79
C SER A 241 3.73 -0.20 4.45
N LEU A 242 4.50 -1.13 3.87
CA LEU A 242 4.08 -1.91 2.70
C LEU A 242 2.96 -2.91 3.01
N GLU A 243 2.73 -3.22 4.28
CA GLU A 243 1.64 -4.11 4.73
C GLU A 243 0.36 -3.33 5.12
N ASP A 244 0.29 -2.03 4.82
CA ASP A 244 -0.92 -1.24 5.04
C ASP A 244 -1.96 -1.56 3.95
N TYR A 245 -2.98 -2.31 4.31
CA TYR A 245 -4.11 -2.66 3.45
C TYR A 245 -5.43 -2.11 4.00
N THR A 246 -5.37 -0.94 4.60
CA THR A 246 -6.56 -0.24 5.11
C THR A 246 -7.55 0.03 3.99
N ILE A 247 -8.81 -0.31 4.25
CA ILE A 247 -9.94 -0.12 3.32
C ILE A 247 -10.95 0.83 3.97
N ASP A 248 -11.40 1.83 3.21
CA ASP A 248 -12.52 2.69 3.59
C ASP A 248 -13.54 2.80 2.45
N ARG A 249 -14.49 3.76 2.54
CA ARG A 249 -15.51 4.00 1.51
C ARG A 249 -14.94 4.35 0.13
N ARG A 250 -13.68 4.79 0.05
CA ARG A 250 -12.97 5.13 -1.18
C ARG A 250 -12.26 3.92 -1.79
N GLY A 251 -12.27 2.78 -1.11
CA GLY A 251 -11.59 1.56 -1.50
C GLY A 251 -10.32 1.30 -0.68
N ASP A 252 -9.29 0.72 -1.30
CA ASP A 252 -7.99 0.42 -0.69
C ASP A 252 -7.16 1.72 -0.55
N THR A 253 -7.36 2.42 0.55
CA THR A 253 -6.62 3.65 0.87
C THR A 253 -5.22 3.37 1.42
N GLY A 254 -4.99 2.17 1.94
CA GLY A 254 -3.64 1.70 2.31
C GLY A 254 -2.67 1.70 1.14
N ALA A 255 -3.17 1.58 -0.11
CA ALA A 255 -2.35 1.70 -1.31
C ALA A 255 -1.53 3.01 -1.35
N TRP A 256 -2.08 4.12 -0.85
CA TRP A 256 -1.36 5.40 -0.80
C TRP A 256 -0.16 5.36 0.16
N VAL A 257 -0.30 4.61 1.27
CA VAL A 257 0.78 4.41 2.24
C VAL A 257 1.86 3.50 1.65
N ARG A 258 1.44 2.40 0.99
CA ARG A 258 2.37 1.48 0.30
C ARG A 258 3.17 2.18 -0.79
N GLU A 259 2.52 3.02 -1.61
CA GLU A 259 3.18 3.83 -2.65
C GLU A 259 4.21 4.80 -2.05
N ALA A 260 3.86 5.49 -0.95
CA ALA A 260 4.80 6.35 -0.23
C ALA A 260 5.97 5.55 0.35
N ALA A 261 5.71 4.36 0.90
CA ALA A 261 6.74 3.49 1.47
C ALA A 261 7.73 2.97 0.40
N MET A 262 7.26 2.62 -0.80
CA MET A 262 8.13 2.23 -1.91
C MET A 262 9.05 3.37 -2.33
N SER A 263 8.51 4.58 -2.48
CA SER A 263 9.32 5.77 -2.76
C SER A 263 10.28 6.11 -1.61
N ALA A 264 9.89 5.86 -0.37
CA ALA A 264 10.75 6.07 0.80
C ALA A 264 11.92 5.08 0.86
N LEU A 265 11.67 3.80 0.56
CA LEU A 265 12.71 2.77 0.45
C LEU A 265 13.71 3.10 -0.65
N GLU A 266 13.24 3.54 -1.82
CA GLU A 266 14.08 4.01 -2.91
C GLU A 266 14.92 5.21 -2.47
N THR A 267 14.30 6.26 -1.95
CA THR A 267 14.97 7.50 -1.52
C THR A 267 16.04 7.23 -0.46
N LEU A 268 15.71 6.45 0.59
CA LEU A 268 16.65 6.11 1.66
C LEU A 268 17.84 5.30 1.14
N THR A 269 17.56 4.27 0.32
CA THR A 269 18.61 3.39 -0.21
C THR A 269 19.56 4.16 -1.13
N LEU A 270 19.05 5.02 -2.00
CA LEU A 270 19.86 5.86 -2.89
C LEU A 270 20.67 6.90 -2.09
N ALA A 271 20.07 7.54 -1.08
CA ALA A 271 20.76 8.49 -0.23
C ALA A 271 21.91 7.83 0.58
N LEU A 272 21.72 6.62 1.08
CA LEU A 272 22.79 5.83 1.71
C LEU A 272 23.86 5.43 0.72
N LEU A 273 23.46 4.99 -0.48
CA LEU A 273 24.41 4.58 -1.54
C LEU A 273 25.34 5.74 -1.96
N THR A 274 24.85 6.99 -1.95
CA THR A 274 25.70 8.16 -2.21
C THR A 274 26.77 8.40 -1.14
N GLN A 275 26.57 7.90 0.09
CA GLN A 275 27.58 7.96 1.16
C GLN A 275 28.59 6.79 1.09
N GLY A 276 28.28 5.75 0.34
CA GLY A 276 29.07 4.54 0.14
C GLY A 276 28.20 3.28 0.16
N SER A 277 28.57 2.27 -0.59
CA SER A 277 27.85 1.00 -0.63
C SER A 277 27.84 0.27 0.72
N ASP A 278 28.89 0.47 1.54
CA ASP A 278 29.00 -0.06 2.90
C ASP A 278 27.95 0.53 3.88
N LYS A 279 27.35 1.65 3.55
CA LYS A 279 26.28 2.28 4.36
C LYS A 279 24.91 1.66 4.12
N VAL A 280 24.72 1.00 2.98
CA VAL A 280 23.46 0.33 2.66
C VAL A 280 23.43 -1.05 3.33
N PRO A 281 22.48 -1.36 4.21
CA PRO A 281 22.43 -2.63 4.93
C PRO A 281 22.00 -3.78 3.98
N ALA A 282 22.97 -4.50 3.43
CA ALA A 282 22.75 -5.58 2.47
C ALA A 282 21.71 -6.62 2.93
N SER A 283 21.71 -6.98 4.22
CA SER A 283 20.75 -7.93 4.80
C SER A 283 19.29 -7.41 4.80
N ILE A 284 19.09 -6.10 4.78
CA ILE A 284 17.75 -5.50 4.69
C ILE A 284 17.32 -5.41 3.23
N VAL A 285 18.25 -5.09 2.31
CA VAL A 285 17.96 -5.07 0.87
C VAL A 285 17.46 -6.43 0.37
N THR A 286 17.95 -7.55 0.96
CA THR A 286 17.42 -8.89 0.67
C THR A 286 15.92 -9.04 0.97
N GLN A 287 15.36 -8.21 1.83
CA GLN A 287 13.93 -8.17 2.16
C GLN A 287 13.19 -7.13 1.32
N VAL A 288 13.81 -5.98 1.03
CA VAL A 288 13.21 -4.88 0.25
C VAL A 288 12.86 -5.34 -1.16
N MET A 289 13.79 -5.98 -1.85
CA MET A 289 13.59 -6.38 -3.25
C MET A 289 12.42 -7.35 -3.45
N PRO A 290 12.27 -8.44 -2.66
CA PRO A 290 11.08 -9.31 -2.76
C PRO A 290 9.76 -8.60 -2.40
N CYS A 291 9.78 -7.66 -1.45
CA CYS A 291 8.59 -6.87 -1.11
C CYS A 291 8.16 -5.97 -2.29
N LEU A 292 9.09 -5.36 -3.00
CA LEU A 292 8.80 -4.60 -4.23
C LEU A 292 8.24 -5.51 -5.32
N VAL A 293 8.76 -6.72 -5.49
CA VAL A 293 8.23 -7.72 -6.43
C VAL A 293 6.79 -8.09 -6.09
N GLN A 294 6.44 -8.29 -4.81
CA GLN A 294 5.06 -8.51 -4.38
C GLN A 294 4.14 -7.37 -4.83
N GLN A 295 4.56 -6.11 -4.59
CA GLN A 295 3.76 -4.95 -4.95
C GLN A 295 3.70 -4.71 -6.48
N ALA A 296 4.72 -5.16 -7.23
CA ALA A 296 4.76 -5.05 -8.69
C ALA A 296 3.74 -5.94 -9.41
N VAL A 297 3.14 -6.89 -8.71
CA VAL A 297 2.04 -7.73 -9.21
C VAL A 297 0.71 -7.48 -8.49
N GLU A 298 0.58 -6.36 -7.79
CA GLU A 298 -0.65 -5.93 -7.10
C GLU A 298 -1.79 -5.59 -8.07
N LYS A 299 -3.04 -5.64 -7.55
CA LYS A 299 -4.25 -5.35 -8.35
C LYS A 299 -4.34 -3.90 -8.84
N ILE A 300 -3.81 -2.93 -8.07
CA ILE A 300 -3.89 -1.51 -8.38
C ILE A 300 -2.77 -1.12 -9.35
N ALA A 301 -3.12 -0.68 -10.56
CA ALA A 301 -2.17 -0.35 -11.63
C ALA A 301 -1.12 0.69 -11.21
N ARG A 302 -1.53 1.73 -10.48
CA ARG A 302 -0.62 2.77 -9.99
C ARG A 302 0.39 2.20 -8.99
N THR A 303 -0.04 1.34 -8.06
CA THR A 303 0.82 0.67 -7.09
C THR A 303 1.84 -0.23 -7.79
N ARG A 304 1.41 -1.02 -8.81
CA ARG A 304 2.33 -1.81 -9.66
C ARG A 304 3.38 -0.93 -10.32
N GLY A 305 2.94 0.20 -10.89
CA GLY A 305 3.84 1.15 -11.56
C GLY A 305 4.91 1.72 -10.62
N HIS A 306 4.55 2.08 -9.39
CA HIS A 306 5.50 2.53 -8.38
C HIS A 306 6.49 1.42 -8.00
N ALA A 307 5.98 0.22 -7.74
CA ALA A 307 6.80 -0.93 -7.34
C ALA A 307 7.81 -1.33 -8.42
N GLY A 308 7.34 -1.47 -9.68
CA GLY A 308 8.21 -1.85 -10.80
C GLY A 308 9.32 -0.83 -11.05
N LYS A 309 9.00 0.47 -10.98
CA LYS A 309 10.00 1.54 -11.11
C LYS A 309 11.03 1.49 -9.98
N ALA A 310 10.59 1.45 -8.72
CA ALA A 310 11.50 1.39 -7.58
C ALA A 310 12.38 0.14 -7.61
N PHE A 311 11.81 -1.02 -7.97
CA PHE A 311 12.55 -2.26 -8.16
C PHE A 311 13.65 -2.13 -9.21
N HIS A 312 13.30 -1.59 -10.40
CA HIS A 312 14.25 -1.44 -11.50
C HIS A 312 15.34 -0.40 -11.18
N ILE A 313 14.98 0.71 -10.54
CA ILE A 313 15.94 1.72 -10.09
C ILE A 313 16.93 1.11 -9.10
N LEU A 314 16.47 0.42 -8.06
CA LEU A 314 17.35 -0.17 -7.05
C LEU A 314 18.22 -1.31 -7.61
N LEU A 315 17.75 -2.04 -8.62
CA LEU A 315 18.53 -3.08 -9.30
C LEU A 315 19.76 -2.49 -9.98
N HIS A 316 19.64 -1.33 -10.63
CA HIS A 316 20.66 -0.74 -11.51
C HIS A 316 21.37 0.49 -10.94
N ALA A 317 20.91 1.03 -9.79
CA ALA A 317 21.49 2.22 -9.19
C ALA A 317 22.97 2.02 -8.85
N LYS A 318 23.77 3.04 -9.17
CA LYS A 318 25.21 3.12 -8.89
C LYS A 318 25.53 4.43 -8.20
N ASN A 319 26.51 4.40 -7.29
CA ASN A 319 27.10 5.63 -6.76
C ASN A 319 28.14 6.23 -7.75
N GLU A 320 28.74 7.34 -7.38
CA GLU A 320 29.76 8.02 -8.19
C GLU A 320 31.00 7.15 -8.45
N SER A 321 31.30 6.18 -7.56
CA SER A 321 32.38 5.21 -7.71
C SER A 321 32.00 4.00 -8.58
N GLY A 322 30.76 3.94 -9.08
CA GLY A 322 30.25 2.84 -9.89
C GLY A 322 29.80 1.61 -9.08
N GLU A 323 29.74 1.70 -7.75
CA GLU A 323 29.28 0.62 -6.89
C GLU A 323 27.76 0.51 -6.92
N LEU A 324 27.26 -0.72 -7.03
CA LEU A 324 25.84 -1.05 -7.05
C LEU A 324 25.25 -1.15 -5.63
N VAL A 325 23.92 -1.08 -5.51
CA VAL A 325 23.20 -1.37 -4.26
C VAL A 325 23.57 -2.79 -3.79
N PRO A 326 24.14 -2.98 -2.61
CA PRO A 326 24.55 -4.32 -2.13
C PRO A 326 23.32 -5.15 -1.70
N GLY A 327 23.49 -6.47 -1.62
CA GLY A 327 22.48 -7.37 -1.06
C GLY A 327 21.25 -7.63 -1.95
N VAL A 328 21.23 -7.22 -3.21
CA VAL A 328 20.18 -7.61 -4.16
C VAL A 328 20.31 -9.08 -4.48
N PRO A 329 19.34 -9.94 -4.06
CA PRO A 329 19.42 -11.37 -4.29
C PRO A 329 19.39 -11.71 -5.78
N CYS A 330 20.13 -12.73 -6.19
CA CYS A 330 20.14 -13.26 -7.57
C CYS A 330 20.34 -12.18 -8.66
N ARG A 331 21.11 -11.12 -8.38
CA ARG A 331 21.27 -9.94 -9.24
C ARG A 331 21.49 -10.28 -10.71
N ALA A 332 22.42 -11.19 -11.02
CA ALA A 332 22.72 -11.56 -12.41
C ALA A 332 21.49 -12.09 -13.16
N ALA A 333 20.70 -12.94 -12.52
CA ALA A 333 19.45 -13.44 -13.10
C ALA A 333 18.40 -12.33 -13.25
N LEU A 334 18.37 -11.37 -12.32
CA LEU A 334 17.47 -10.22 -12.43
C LEU A 334 17.88 -9.31 -13.59
N GLU A 335 19.16 -9.03 -13.77
CA GLU A 335 19.67 -8.18 -14.85
C GLU A 335 19.43 -8.80 -16.24
N GLU A 336 19.37 -10.14 -16.34
CA GLU A 336 18.98 -10.84 -17.57
C GLU A 336 17.48 -10.64 -17.87
N ILE A 337 16.62 -10.69 -16.85
CA ILE A 337 15.17 -10.55 -17.02
C ILE A 337 14.77 -9.06 -17.18
N PHE A 338 15.44 -8.18 -16.44
CA PHE A 338 15.20 -6.74 -16.36
C PHE A 338 16.48 -5.96 -16.69
N PRO A 339 16.93 -5.94 -17.95
CA PRO A 339 18.11 -5.17 -18.34
C PRO A 339 17.93 -3.67 -18.09
N GLN A 340 19.06 -2.95 -17.96
CA GLN A 340 19.05 -1.52 -17.59
C GLN A 340 18.29 -0.64 -18.61
N ASP A 341 18.31 -1.01 -19.89
CA ASP A 341 17.67 -0.33 -21.01
C ASP A 341 16.26 -0.86 -21.31
N LEU A 342 15.66 -1.63 -20.37
CA LEU A 342 14.33 -2.19 -20.53
C LEU A 342 13.28 -1.08 -20.70
N ASP A 343 12.66 -1.04 -21.87
CA ASP A 343 11.52 -0.16 -22.16
C ASP A 343 10.20 -0.92 -21.90
N VAL A 344 9.63 -0.72 -20.72
CA VAL A 344 8.39 -1.36 -20.29
C VAL A 344 7.48 -0.36 -19.57
N ASN A 345 6.21 -0.43 -19.88
CA ASN A 345 5.22 0.34 -19.12
C ASN A 345 4.80 -0.44 -17.86
N TRP A 346 5.38 -0.07 -16.71
CA TRP A 346 5.14 -0.73 -15.42
C TRP A 346 3.68 -0.77 -14.96
N ILE A 347 2.79 0.02 -15.58
CA ILE A 347 1.35 0.02 -15.27
C ILE A 347 0.62 -1.08 -16.05
N VAL A 348 1.15 -1.47 -17.23
CA VAL A 348 0.51 -2.41 -18.15
C VAL A 348 0.80 -3.85 -17.75
N GLU A 349 -0.22 -4.55 -17.31
CA GLU A 349 -0.14 -5.93 -16.81
C GLU A 349 0.34 -6.93 -17.88
N ALA A 350 0.00 -6.73 -19.14
CA ALA A 350 0.43 -7.61 -20.24
C ALA A 350 1.94 -7.54 -20.50
N GLU A 351 2.60 -6.45 -20.14
CA GLU A 351 4.04 -6.27 -20.29
C GLU A 351 4.80 -6.74 -19.04
N THR A 352 4.24 -6.50 -17.84
CA THR A 352 4.95 -6.69 -16.57
C THR A 352 4.83 -8.11 -16.00
N PHE A 353 3.62 -8.71 -16.03
CA PHE A 353 3.43 -10.05 -15.46
C PHE A 353 4.33 -11.13 -16.11
N PRO A 354 4.51 -11.18 -17.46
CA PRO A 354 5.41 -12.16 -18.08
C PRO A 354 6.87 -12.05 -17.62
N LEU A 355 7.29 -10.87 -17.15
CA LEU A 355 8.63 -10.67 -16.60
C LEU A 355 8.71 -11.14 -15.15
N PHE A 356 7.77 -10.69 -14.31
CA PHE A 356 7.81 -11.01 -12.88
C PHE A 356 7.56 -12.49 -12.58
N VAL A 357 6.71 -13.20 -13.35
CA VAL A 357 6.45 -14.63 -13.09
C VAL A 357 7.71 -15.51 -13.26
N LYS A 358 8.71 -15.08 -14.03
CA LYS A 358 10.00 -15.77 -14.15
C LYS A 358 10.72 -15.86 -12.80
N LEU A 359 10.46 -14.93 -11.89
CA LEU A 359 11.04 -14.91 -10.54
C LEU A 359 10.48 -16.00 -9.62
N LEU A 360 9.45 -16.75 -10.05
CA LEU A 360 8.98 -17.95 -9.34
C LEU A 360 10.05 -19.03 -9.23
N ARG A 361 11.04 -19.03 -10.15
CA ARG A 361 12.18 -19.94 -10.11
C ARG A 361 13.29 -19.53 -9.12
N LEU A 362 13.19 -18.32 -8.57
CA LEU A 362 14.15 -17.76 -7.61
C LEU A 362 13.55 -17.84 -6.20
N PRO A 363 14.06 -18.71 -5.33
CA PRO A 363 13.48 -18.96 -3.99
C PRO A 363 13.34 -17.70 -3.15
N GLU A 364 14.24 -16.74 -3.30
CA GLU A 364 14.29 -15.48 -2.56
C GLU A 364 13.09 -14.57 -2.89
N TYR A 365 12.51 -14.68 -4.09
CA TYR A 365 11.40 -13.85 -4.58
C TYR A 365 10.07 -14.57 -4.59
N SER A 366 10.09 -15.89 -4.76
CA SER A 366 8.93 -16.69 -5.11
C SER A 366 7.81 -16.59 -4.06
N GLU A 367 8.11 -16.64 -2.77
CA GLU A 367 7.07 -16.57 -1.71
C GLU A 367 6.31 -15.23 -1.75
N ARG A 368 7.02 -14.10 -1.86
CA ARG A 368 6.41 -12.77 -1.96
C ARG A 368 5.64 -12.59 -3.26
N LEU A 369 6.17 -13.12 -4.35
CA LEU A 369 5.50 -13.09 -5.66
C LEU A 369 4.21 -13.91 -5.65
N ILE A 370 4.21 -15.12 -5.08
CA ILE A 370 3.00 -15.95 -4.91
C ILE A 370 1.94 -15.18 -4.11
N LEU A 371 2.34 -14.50 -3.03
CA LEU A 371 1.42 -13.71 -2.22
C LEU A 371 0.76 -12.58 -3.05
N GLY A 372 1.53 -11.83 -3.83
CA GLY A 372 1.01 -10.78 -4.71
C GLY A 372 0.10 -11.33 -5.81
N LEU A 373 0.51 -12.42 -6.49
CA LEU A 373 -0.29 -13.09 -7.52
C LEU A 373 -1.59 -13.66 -6.97
N THR A 374 -1.58 -14.23 -5.77
CA THR A 374 -2.79 -14.76 -5.09
C THR A 374 -3.87 -13.68 -4.98
N VAL A 375 -3.50 -12.50 -4.52
CA VAL A 375 -4.44 -11.39 -4.35
C VAL A 375 -4.93 -10.85 -5.70
N SER A 376 -4.08 -10.83 -6.72
CA SER A 376 -4.40 -10.25 -8.03
C SER A 376 -5.17 -11.19 -8.94
N SER A 377 -4.91 -12.50 -8.89
CA SER A 377 -5.55 -13.48 -9.77
C SER A 377 -6.97 -13.87 -9.33
N ALA A 378 -7.30 -13.78 -8.06
CA ALA A 378 -8.54 -14.32 -7.49
C ALA A 378 -9.69 -13.30 -7.31
N TRP A 379 -9.48 -12.03 -7.65
CA TRP A 379 -10.43 -10.95 -7.34
C TRP A 379 -11.77 -11.02 -8.09
N LEU A 380 -11.85 -11.68 -9.25
CA LEU A 380 -13.00 -11.57 -10.17
C LEU A 380 -14.32 -12.14 -9.63
N LEU A 381 -14.32 -12.95 -8.59
CA LEU A 381 -15.50 -13.71 -8.14
C LEU A 381 -16.01 -13.34 -6.73
N VAL A 382 -15.48 -12.32 -6.08
CA VAL A 382 -16.12 -11.81 -4.86
C VAL A 382 -17.32 -10.97 -5.27
N ARG A 383 -18.46 -11.60 -5.57
CA ARG A 383 -19.77 -10.94 -5.52
C ARG A 383 -19.99 -10.55 -4.05
N LEU A 384 -19.82 -9.27 -3.75
CA LEU A 384 -20.35 -8.71 -2.50
C LEU A 384 -21.85 -9.01 -2.43
N PRO A 385 -22.41 -9.25 -1.22
CA PRO A 385 -23.85 -9.46 -1.08
C PRO A 385 -24.61 -8.30 -1.72
N ALA A 386 -25.76 -8.58 -2.32
CA ALA A 386 -26.57 -7.72 -3.16
C ALA A 386 -27.24 -6.52 -2.44
N TYR A 387 -26.63 -5.95 -1.44
CA TYR A 387 -27.04 -4.70 -0.80
C TYR A 387 -25.96 -3.65 -1.06
N ASP A 388 -26.28 -2.69 -1.95
CA ASP A 388 -25.51 -1.46 -2.26
C ASP A 388 -24.46 -1.47 -3.40
N CYS A 389 -24.65 -2.23 -4.48
CA CYS A 389 -23.69 -2.31 -5.59
C CYS A 389 -24.07 -1.58 -6.89
N SER A 390 -25.01 -0.63 -6.89
CA SER A 390 -25.41 0.05 -8.15
C SER A 390 -24.39 1.07 -8.69
N PHE A 391 -23.43 1.52 -7.88
CA PHE A 391 -22.46 2.56 -8.29
C PHE A 391 -21.07 2.01 -8.67
N PHE A 392 -20.69 0.83 -8.17
CA PHE A 392 -19.35 0.26 -8.41
C PHE A 392 -19.26 -0.71 -9.60
N GLN A 393 -20.36 -1.11 -10.17
CA GLN A 393 -20.42 -2.19 -11.17
C GLN A 393 -19.99 -1.79 -12.59
N VAL A 394 -19.97 -0.49 -12.93
CA VAL A 394 -19.77 -0.03 -14.31
C VAL A 394 -18.31 0.32 -14.65
N SER A 395 -17.49 0.70 -13.67
CA SER A 395 -16.11 1.16 -13.96
C SER A 395 -14.99 0.18 -13.60
N VAL A 396 -15.27 -0.88 -12.83
CA VAL A 396 -14.25 -1.79 -12.29
C VAL A 396 -14.24 -3.16 -13.01
N GLY A 397 -15.35 -3.56 -13.65
CA GLY A 397 -15.50 -4.91 -14.23
C GLY A 397 -14.49 -5.27 -15.33
N GLY A 398 -14.31 -4.39 -16.29
CA GLY A 398 -13.45 -4.69 -17.46
C GLY A 398 -11.95 -4.68 -17.18
N LEU A 399 -11.49 -3.76 -16.32
CA LEU A 399 -10.07 -3.68 -15.92
C LEU A 399 -9.67 -4.87 -15.02
N THR A 400 -10.55 -5.28 -14.14
CA THR A 400 -10.31 -6.41 -13.22
C THR A 400 -10.25 -7.74 -13.96
N GLU A 401 -11.12 -7.97 -14.95
CA GLU A 401 -11.10 -9.18 -15.77
C GLU A 401 -9.80 -9.30 -16.59
N ARG A 402 -9.38 -8.21 -17.20
CA ARG A 402 -8.12 -8.15 -17.95
C ARG A 402 -6.91 -8.44 -17.06
N LEU A 403 -6.87 -7.87 -15.85
CA LEU A 403 -5.80 -8.11 -14.89
C LEU A 403 -5.69 -9.60 -14.53
N VAL A 404 -6.83 -10.20 -14.11
CA VAL A 404 -6.88 -11.63 -13.75
C VAL A 404 -6.44 -12.51 -14.92
N LYS A 405 -6.93 -12.24 -16.12
CA LYS A 405 -6.56 -12.98 -17.31
C LYS A 405 -5.06 -12.89 -17.61
N ASN A 406 -4.47 -11.70 -17.55
CA ASN A 406 -3.03 -11.52 -17.80
C ASN A 406 -2.19 -12.17 -16.71
N ALA A 407 -2.56 -12.02 -15.43
CA ALA A 407 -1.87 -12.65 -14.32
C ALA A 407 -1.91 -14.18 -14.42
N SER A 408 -3.09 -14.76 -14.62
CA SER A 408 -3.26 -16.21 -14.70
C SER A 408 -2.59 -16.79 -15.94
N ASN A 409 -2.73 -16.16 -17.10
CA ASN A 409 -2.10 -16.63 -18.34
C ASN A 409 -0.56 -16.61 -18.23
N SER A 410 0.01 -15.55 -17.70
CA SER A 410 1.46 -15.44 -17.51
C SER A 410 1.97 -16.50 -16.53
N LEU A 411 1.27 -16.67 -15.40
CA LEU A 411 1.60 -17.68 -14.41
C LEU A 411 1.54 -19.10 -14.99
N PHE A 412 0.43 -19.47 -15.63
CA PHE A 412 0.27 -20.82 -16.16
C PHE A 412 1.23 -21.11 -17.32
N ALA A 413 1.55 -20.10 -18.14
CA ALA A 413 2.56 -20.24 -19.18
C ALA A 413 3.95 -20.54 -18.60
N GLU A 414 4.33 -19.83 -17.53
CA GLU A 414 5.60 -20.06 -16.84
C GLU A 414 5.63 -21.43 -16.16
N MET A 415 4.56 -21.81 -15.44
CA MET A 415 4.50 -23.07 -14.72
C MET A 415 4.55 -24.30 -15.64
N ARG A 416 3.95 -24.22 -16.84
CA ARG A 416 4.06 -25.31 -17.85
C ARG A 416 5.49 -25.54 -18.33
N GLY A 417 6.35 -24.53 -18.23
CA GLY A 417 7.77 -24.63 -18.56
C GLY A 417 8.66 -25.07 -17.37
N MET A 418 8.08 -25.29 -16.20
CA MET A 418 8.81 -25.71 -15.01
C MET A 418 9.06 -27.22 -14.99
N LYS A 419 10.20 -27.63 -14.44
CA LYS A 419 10.48 -29.03 -14.13
C LYS A 419 9.71 -29.43 -12.86
N SER A 420 9.51 -30.74 -12.66
CA SER A 420 8.80 -31.26 -11.48
C SER A 420 9.38 -30.77 -10.16
N GLU A 421 10.68 -30.63 -10.04
CA GLU A 421 11.38 -30.12 -8.86
C GLU A 421 11.06 -28.63 -8.59
N GLU A 422 10.94 -27.83 -9.65
CA GLU A 422 10.56 -26.40 -9.55
C GLU A 422 9.10 -26.25 -9.15
N VAL A 423 8.21 -27.12 -9.66
CA VAL A 423 6.78 -27.16 -9.26
C VAL A 423 6.64 -27.60 -7.80
N GLU A 424 7.43 -28.56 -7.32
CA GLU A 424 7.48 -29.00 -5.92
C GLU A 424 7.92 -27.84 -5.00
N LEU A 425 8.95 -27.09 -5.41
CA LEU A 425 9.39 -25.88 -4.70
C LEU A 425 8.28 -24.83 -4.64
N PHE A 426 7.64 -24.53 -5.76
CA PHE A 426 6.50 -23.61 -5.84
C PHE A 426 5.38 -24.06 -4.89
N ALA A 427 5.02 -25.35 -4.92
CA ALA A 427 3.99 -25.93 -4.06
C ALA A 427 4.33 -25.79 -2.57
N SER A 428 5.59 -26.01 -2.20
CA SER A 428 6.06 -25.84 -0.81
C SER A 428 5.97 -24.38 -0.33
N GLN A 429 6.31 -23.44 -1.20
CA GLN A 429 6.22 -22.00 -0.92
C GLN A 429 4.77 -21.53 -0.85
N LEU A 430 3.88 -22.05 -1.69
CA LEU A 430 2.44 -21.81 -1.63
C LEU A 430 1.86 -22.25 -0.29
N LEU A 431 2.26 -23.42 0.23
CA LEU A 431 1.89 -23.86 1.58
C LEU A 431 2.46 -22.95 2.67
N SER A 432 3.67 -22.41 2.49
CA SER A 432 4.28 -21.43 3.40
C SER A 432 3.46 -20.15 3.45
N VAL A 433 3.08 -19.59 2.28
CA VAL A 433 2.18 -18.43 2.18
C VAL A 433 0.87 -18.70 2.90
N PHE A 434 0.24 -19.86 2.69
CA PHE A 434 -1.00 -20.22 3.36
C PHE A 434 -0.81 -20.28 4.89
N ARG A 435 0.22 -20.97 5.37
CA ARG A 435 0.49 -21.15 6.80
C ARG A 435 0.71 -19.82 7.52
N ARG A 436 1.46 -18.90 6.91
CA ARG A 436 1.76 -17.58 7.49
C ARG A 436 0.55 -16.65 7.50
N ASN A 437 -0.40 -16.86 6.60
CA ASN A 437 -1.58 -15.99 6.45
C ASN A 437 -2.88 -16.64 6.93
N GLN A 438 -2.82 -17.71 7.75
CA GLN A 438 -4.04 -18.32 8.30
C GLN A 438 -4.88 -17.30 9.06
N LYS A 439 -6.21 -17.35 8.87
CA LYS A 439 -7.20 -16.43 9.44
C LYS A 439 -7.09 -14.96 8.96
N VAL A 440 -6.27 -14.69 7.97
CA VAL A 440 -6.20 -13.39 7.28
C VAL A 440 -7.08 -13.46 6.03
N ASP A 441 -8.36 -13.12 6.15
CA ASP A 441 -9.37 -13.28 5.09
C ASP A 441 -8.99 -12.56 3.78
N ARG A 442 -8.30 -11.45 3.87
CA ARG A 442 -7.76 -10.72 2.71
C ARG A 442 -6.86 -11.57 1.82
N VAL A 443 -6.16 -12.56 2.41
CA VAL A 443 -5.26 -13.47 1.69
C VAL A 443 -5.93 -14.83 1.48
N THR A 444 -6.56 -15.39 2.50
CA THR A 444 -7.03 -16.79 2.44
C THR A 444 -8.25 -16.97 1.54
N LEU A 445 -9.15 -16.00 1.43
CA LEU A 445 -10.27 -16.07 0.49
C LEU A 445 -9.81 -16.07 -0.98
N PRO A 446 -8.93 -15.12 -1.41
CA PRO A 446 -8.32 -15.21 -2.74
C PRO A 446 -7.50 -16.48 -2.95
N LEU A 447 -6.80 -16.96 -1.91
CA LEU A 447 -5.95 -18.15 -1.99
C LEU A 447 -6.74 -19.41 -2.32
N PHE A 448 -7.93 -19.61 -1.75
CA PHE A 448 -8.78 -20.74 -2.13
C PHE A 448 -9.12 -20.74 -3.62
N LYS A 449 -9.44 -19.58 -4.18
CA LYS A 449 -9.74 -19.44 -5.63
C LYS A 449 -8.49 -19.64 -6.48
N PHE A 450 -7.39 -19.10 -6.04
CA PHE A 450 -6.10 -19.27 -6.72
C PHE A 450 -5.69 -20.74 -6.77
N LEU A 451 -5.87 -21.48 -5.67
CA LEU A 451 -5.68 -22.93 -5.62
C LEU A 451 -6.59 -23.68 -6.60
N ASP A 452 -7.89 -23.38 -6.61
CA ASP A 452 -8.84 -23.99 -7.54
C ASP A 452 -8.41 -23.76 -9.01
N GLN A 453 -7.97 -22.56 -9.36
CA GLN A 453 -7.44 -22.23 -10.69
C GLN A 453 -6.15 -23.02 -11.01
N LEU A 454 -5.22 -23.13 -10.07
CA LEU A 454 -3.99 -23.92 -10.25
C LEU A 454 -4.28 -25.40 -10.47
N PHE A 455 -5.21 -25.96 -9.74
CA PHE A 455 -5.65 -27.35 -9.94
C PHE A 455 -6.32 -27.53 -11.31
N THR A 456 -7.27 -26.67 -11.64
CA THR A 456 -8.02 -26.74 -12.92
C THR A 456 -7.10 -26.53 -14.12
N SER A 457 -6.03 -25.77 -13.99
CA SER A 457 -5.04 -25.55 -15.08
C SER A 457 -4.08 -26.72 -15.30
N GLY A 458 -4.07 -27.74 -14.42
CA GLY A 458 -3.13 -28.86 -14.45
C GLY A 458 -1.70 -28.50 -13.97
N CYS A 459 -1.47 -27.26 -13.51
CA CYS A 459 -0.13 -26.80 -13.12
C CYS A 459 0.47 -27.55 -11.91
N LEU A 460 -0.36 -28.22 -11.11
CA LEU A 460 0.07 -28.98 -9.92
C LEU A 460 0.01 -30.51 -10.12
N GLU A 461 -0.26 -30.99 -11.33
CA GLU A 461 -0.45 -32.41 -11.62
C GLU A 461 0.77 -33.25 -11.17
N SER A 462 1.98 -32.82 -11.50
CA SER A 462 3.21 -33.54 -11.12
C SER A 462 3.37 -33.72 -9.60
N VAL A 463 2.86 -32.77 -8.80
CA VAL A 463 2.92 -32.83 -7.33
C VAL A 463 1.80 -33.69 -6.77
N LEU A 464 0.60 -33.67 -7.40
CA LEU A 464 -0.56 -34.47 -7.00
C LEU A 464 -0.37 -35.94 -7.31
N GLU A 465 0.30 -36.26 -8.40
CA GLU A 465 0.57 -37.64 -8.83
C GLU A 465 1.76 -38.28 -8.12
N ASN A 466 2.57 -37.48 -7.43
CA ASN A 466 3.70 -37.99 -6.67
C ASN A 466 3.24 -38.56 -5.30
N PRO A 467 3.26 -39.90 -5.11
CA PRO A 467 2.80 -40.51 -3.86
C PRO A 467 3.66 -40.11 -2.64
N SER A 468 4.89 -39.64 -2.89
CA SER A 468 5.83 -39.22 -1.82
C SER A 468 5.63 -37.75 -1.44
N SER A 469 4.88 -36.97 -2.22
CA SER A 469 4.65 -35.55 -1.94
C SER A 469 3.73 -35.38 -0.74
N GLN A 470 4.16 -34.54 0.20
CA GLN A 470 3.36 -34.16 1.37
C GLN A 470 2.39 -33.00 1.09
N PHE A 471 2.38 -32.48 -0.15
CA PHE A 471 1.62 -31.28 -0.52
C PHE A 471 0.13 -31.44 -0.23
N SER A 472 -0.52 -32.48 -0.77
CA SER A 472 -1.96 -32.71 -0.65
C SER A 472 -2.41 -32.85 0.80
N GLY A 473 -1.67 -33.61 1.63
CA GLY A 473 -1.96 -33.81 3.03
C GLY A 473 -1.79 -32.56 3.88
N ASN A 474 -0.75 -31.77 3.59
CA ASN A 474 -0.50 -30.48 4.24
C ASN A 474 -1.56 -29.44 3.85
N LEU A 475 -1.89 -29.36 2.57
CA LEU A 475 -2.94 -28.44 2.06
C LEU A 475 -4.30 -28.77 2.69
N PHE A 476 -4.68 -30.05 2.72
CA PHE A 476 -5.90 -30.49 3.42
C PHE A 476 -5.94 -29.97 4.86
N THR A 477 -4.84 -30.12 5.60
CA THR A 477 -4.75 -29.73 7.01
C THR A 477 -4.88 -28.22 7.17
N LEU A 478 -4.23 -27.43 6.31
CA LEU A 478 -4.31 -25.98 6.30
C LEU A 478 -5.73 -25.48 5.96
N CYS A 479 -6.37 -26.06 4.93
CA CYS A 479 -7.74 -25.73 4.55
C CYS A 479 -8.72 -26.04 5.70
N LYS A 480 -8.62 -27.21 6.32
CA LYS A 480 -9.46 -27.60 7.46
C LYS A 480 -9.30 -26.68 8.66
N THR A 481 -8.05 -26.30 8.98
CA THR A 481 -7.75 -25.37 10.08
C THR A 481 -8.30 -23.97 9.77
N GLU A 482 -8.19 -23.52 8.53
CA GLU A 482 -8.66 -22.21 8.09
C GLU A 482 -10.17 -22.06 8.25
N ILE A 483 -10.94 -23.08 7.86
CA ILE A 483 -12.41 -23.05 7.96
C ILE A 483 -12.95 -23.40 9.33
N ALA A 484 -12.12 -23.87 10.25
CA ALA A 484 -12.56 -24.24 11.60
C ALA A 484 -13.28 -23.07 12.29
N LYS A 485 -14.53 -23.32 12.72
CA LYS A 485 -15.42 -22.32 13.35
C LYS A 485 -15.76 -21.11 12.46
N SER A 486 -15.53 -21.18 11.15
CA SER A 486 -15.91 -20.10 10.23
C SER A 486 -17.43 -19.93 10.16
N GLY A 487 -17.88 -18.68 10.24
CA GLY A 487 -19.27 -18.27 9.98
C GLY A 487 -19.50 -17.74 8.57
N ASP A 488 -18.47 -17.66 7.73
CA ASP A 488 -18.57 -17.14 6.36
C ASP A 488 -18.92 -18.25 5.36
N PRO A 489 -20.13 -18.23 4.76
CA PRO A 489 -20.52 -19.20 3.75
C PRO A 489 -19.62 -19.21 2.50
N ASN A 490 -19.09 -18.05 2.07
CA ASN A 490 -18.25 -17.95 0.88
C ASN A 490 -16.91 -18.67 1.13
N LYS A 491 -16.30 -18.44 2.30
CA LYS A 491 -15.08 -19.14 2.72
C LYS A 491 -15.26 -20.66 2.73
N LEU A 492 -16.39 -21.13 3.25
CA LEU A 492 -16.73 -22.55 3.30
C LEU A 492 -16.96 -23.14 1.90
N MET A 493 -17.64 -22.42 1.00
CA MET A 493 -17.86 -22.88 -0.38
C MET A 493 -16.54 -22.98 -1.15
N HIS A 494 -15.69 -21.93 -1.12
CA HIS A 494 -14.41 -21.98 -1.82
C HIS A 494 -13.43 -23.00 -1.23
N SER A 495 -13.49 -23.27 0.08
CA SER A 495 -12.74 -24.40 0.65
C SER A 495 -13.27 -25.73 0.16
N GLY A 496 -14.59 -25.86 -0.05
CA GLY A 496 -15.24 -27.02 -0.65
C GLY A 496 -14.73 -27.29 -2.07
N ASP A 497 -14.57 -26.22 -2.87
CA ASP A 497 -13.98 -26.31 -4.22
C ASP A 497 -12.57 -26.92 -4.14
N VAL A 498 -11.70 -26.41 -3.25
CA VAL A 498 -10.34 -26.94 -3.06
C VAL A 498 -10.36 -28.39 -2.54
N PHE A 499 -11.27 -28.75 -1.63
CA PHE A 499 -11.40 -30.13 -1.19
C PHE A 499 -11.82 -31.05 -2.36
N CYS A 500 -12.72 -30.63 -3.23
CA CYS A 500 -13.07 -31.42 -4.41
C CYS A 500 -11.86 -31.62 -5.33
N GLN A 501 -11.02 -30.60 -5.52
CA GLN A 501 -9.79 -30.70 -6.31
C GLN A 501 -8.76 -31.66 -5.66
N LEU A 502 -8.69 -31.75 -4.33
CA LEU A 502 -7.80 -32.68 -3.64
C LEU A 502 -8.15 -34.17 -3.84
N LEU A 503 -9.33 -34.48 -4.40
CA LEU A 503 -9.70 -35.84 -4.77
C LEU A 503 -8.85 -36.41 -5.93
N GLN A 504 -8.11 -35.56 -6.66
CA GLN A 504 -7.13 -35.97 -7.69
C GLN A 504 -5.83 -36.53 -7.09
N SER A 505 -5.61 -36.40 -5.79
CA SER A 505 -4.34 -36.80 -5.16
C SER A 505 -4.05 -38.28 -5.30
N ALA A 506 -2.78 -38.65 -5.49
CA ALA A 506 -2.34 -40.04 -5.41
C ALA A 506 -2.35 -40.61 -3.97
N ASP A 507 -2.42 -39.77 -2.93
CA ASP A 507 -2.50 -40.20 -1.54
C ASP A 507 -3.92 -40.57 -1.13
N ARG A 508 -4.19 -41.89 -1.04
CA ARG A 508 -5.47 -42.44 -0.61
C ARG A 508 -5.91 -41.92 0.78
N GLY A 509 -4.97 -41.70 1.70
CA GLY A 509 -5.28 -41.17 3.02
C GLY A 509 -5.83 -39.74 2.95
N THR A 510 -5.31 -38.92 2.06
CA THR A 510 -5.85 -37.57 1.81
C THR A 510 -7.22 -37.64 1.15
N ILE A 511 -7.47 -38.53 0.18
CA ILE A 511 -8.78 -38.69 -0.46
C ILE A 511 -9.84 -39.03 0.62
N GLN A 512 -9.58 -40.03 1.50
CA GLN A 512 -10.53 -40.41 2.52
C GLN A 512 -10.83 -39.30 3.52
N ARG A 513 -9.80 -38.55 3.97
CA ARG A 513 -9.96 -37.39 4.86
C ARG A 513 -10.78 -36.30 4.17
N THR A 514 -10.56 -36.10 2.89
CA THR A 514 -11.24 -35.08 2.06
C THR A 514 -12.71 -35.42 1.88
N LEU A 515 -13.06 -36.67 1.52
CA LEU A 515 -14.45 -37.16 1.45
C LEU A 515 -15.17 -37.02 2.81
N THR A 516 -14.49 -37.35 3.89
CA THR A 516 -15.04 -37.14 5.24
C THR A 516 -15.33 -35.67 5.51
N GLN A 517 -14.43 -34.74 5.12
CA GLN A 517 -14.64 -33.31 5.30
C GLN A 517 -15.77 -32.77 4.40
N LEU A 518 -15.86 -33.22 3.15
CA LEU A 518 -16.96 -32.87 2.23
C LEU A 518 -18.30 -33.38 2.78
N SER A 519 -18.35 -34.61 3.37
CA SER A 519 -19.57 -35.12 4.01
C SER A 519 -20.03 -34.26 5.19
N ILE A 520 -19.11 -33.62 5.94
CA ILE A 520 -19.46 -32.66 6.99
C ILE A 520 -20.09 -31.40 6.35
N LEU A 521 -19.54 -30.90 5.24
CA LEU A 521 -20.08 -29.73 4.52
C LEU A 521 -21.47 -30.02 3.94
N LEU A 522 -21.77 -31.23 3.47
CA LEU A 522 -23.10 -31.65 2.99
C LEU A 522 -24.19 -31.54 4.08
N CYS A 523 -23.83 -31.58 5.36
CA CYS A 523 -24.74 -31.35 6.47
C CYS A 523 -24.48 -30.05 7.24
N HIS A 524 -23.85 -29.05 6.57
CA HIS A 524 -23.60 -27.76 7.19
C HIS A 524 -24.90 -26.98 7.44
N ARG A 525 -24.92 -26.08 8.44
CA ARG A 525 -26.10 -25.29 8.79
C ARG A 525 -26.58 -24.36 7.65
N PHE A 526 -25.67 -23.91 6.75
CA PHE A 526 -26.01 -23.05 5.64
C PHE A 526 -26.42 -23.85 4.39
N PRO A 527 -27.68 -23.70 3.88
CA PRO A 527 -28.15 -24.40 2.69
C PRO A 527 -27.26 -24.19 1.46
N ARG A 528 -26.78 -22.94 1.27
CA ARG A 528 -25.90 -22.58 0.13
C ARG A 528 -24.61 -23.41 0.14
N VAL A 529 -24.02 -23.65 1.31
CA VAL A 529 -22.80 -24.47 1.44
C VAL A 529 -23.11 -25.92 1.08
N ARG A 530 -24.22 -26.48 1.56
CA ARG A 530 -24.63 -27.86 1.25
C ARG A 530 -24.80 -28.07 -0.25
N LYS A 531 -25.58 -27.17 -0.89
CA LYS A 531 -25.87 -27.24 -2.30
C LYS A 531 -24.59 -27.13 -3.15
N ALA A 532 -23.76 -26.11 -2.89
CA ALA A 532 -22.51 -25.92 -3.61
C ALA A 532 -21.57 -27.12 -3.44
N THR A 533 -21.49 -27.69 -2.21
CA THR A 533 -20.66 -28.87 -1.95
C THR A 533 -21.17 -30.09 -2.74
N ALA A 534 -22.49 -30.31 -2.78
CA ALA A 534 -23.07 -31.45 -3.50
C ALA A 534 -22.82 -31.32 -5.03
N GLU A 535 -23.05 -30.15 -5.58
CA GLU A 535 -22.81 -29.86 -7.01
C GLU A 535 -21.33 -30.07 -7.36
N LYS A 536 -20.42 -29.53 -6.57
CA LYS A 536 -18.97 -29.64 -6.82
C LYS A 536 -18.43 -31.05 -6.60
N LEU A 537 -18.93 -31.77 -5.61
CA LEU A 537 -18.55 -33.16 -5.40
C LEU A 537 -19.04 -34.06 -6.55
N TYR A 538 -20.26 -33.83 -7.05
CA TYR A 538 -20.80 -34.51 -8.22
C TYR A 538 -19.91 -34.27 -9.46
N GLU A 539 -19.56 -33.01 -9.74
CA GLU A 539 -18.66 -32.64 -10.83
C GLU A 539 -17.28 -33.32 -10.68
N ALA A 540 -16.71 -33.34 -9.47
CA ALA A 540 -15.41 -33.95 -9.20
C ALA A 540 -15.43 -35.48 -9.42
N LEU A 541 -16.51 -36.18 -8.99
CA LEU A 541 -16.67 -37.62 -9.21
C LEU A 541 -16.79 -37.97 -10.69
N LEU A 542 -17.45 -37.10 -11.49
CA LEU A 542 -17.51 -37.25 -12.94
C LEU A 542 -16.15 -37.02 -13.61
N THR A 543 -15.39 -36.05 -13.12
CA THR A 543 -14.14 -35.63 -13.76
C THR A 543 -13.00 -36.60 -13.44
N PHE A 544 -12.95 -37.15 -12.21
CA PHE A 544 -11.83 -37.94 -11.71
C PHE A 544 -12.18 -39.44 -11.58
N THR A 545 -12.95 -39.97 -12.53
CA THR A 545 -13.42 -41.38 -12.54
C THR A 545 -12.29 -42.40 -12.47
N GLU A 546 -11.10 -42.09 -13.01
CA GLU A 546 -9.94 -42.97 -13.03
C GLU A 546 -9.24 -43.11 -11.67
N ARG A 547 -9.63 -42.31 -10.65
CA ARG A 547 -8.92 -42.23 -9.36
C ARG A 547 -9.46 -43.14 -8.24
N ASP A 548 -10.42 -44.02 -8.52
CA ASP A 548 -11.05 -44.92 -7.50
C ASP A 548 -11.46 -44.18 -6.22
N ILE A 549 -12.04 -42.97 -6.36
CA ILE A 549 -12.46 -42.14 -5.22
C ILE A 549 -13.55 -42.83 -4.40
N VAL A 550 -14.48 -43.44 -5.11
CA VAL A 550 -15.57 -44.28 -4.60
C VAL A 550 -15.47 -45.63 -5.30
N PRO A 551 -15.78 -46.77 -4.64
CA PRO A 551 -15.83 -48.07 -5.31
C PRO A 551 -16.68 -48.01 -6.60
N GLU A 552 -16.17 -48.58 -7.68
CA GLU A 552 -16.77 -48.47 -9.02
C GLU A 552 -18.25 -48.92 -9.03
N ASP A 553 -18.56 -50.02 -8.31
CA ASP A 553 -19.90 -50.55 -8.17
C ASP A 553 -20.86 -49.68 -7.33
N GLN A 554 -20.35 -48.66 -6.63
CA GLN A 554 -21.12 -47.71 -5.81
C GLN A 554 -21.17 -46.28 -6.38
N LEU A 555 -20.39 -45.97 -7.41
CA LEU A 555 -20.27 -44.62 -7.95
C LEU A 555 -21.62 -44.06 -8.42
N ASP A 556 -22.37 -44.84 -9.20
CA ASP A 556 -23.70 -44.44 -9.70
C ASP A 556 -24.68 -44.16 -8.56
N ASN A 557 -24.67 -44.98 -7.52
CA ASN A 557 -25.52 -44.77 -6.35
C ASN A 557 -25.19 -43.48 -5.60
N VAL A 558 -23.89 -43.16 -5.47
CA VAL A 558 -23.46 -41.91 -4.80
C VAL A 558 -23.84 -40.69 -5.65
N MET A 559 -23.69 -40.79 -6.96
CA MET A 559 -24.04 -39.71 -7.89
C MET A 559 -25.54 -39.44 -7.92
N GLU A 560 -26.37 -40.49 -7.92
CA GLU A 560 -27.83 -40.39 -7.80
C GLU A 560 -28.23 -39.68 -6.50
N LEU A 561 -27.67 -40.08 -5.35
CA LEU A 561 -27.92 -39.41 -4.07
C LEU A 561 -27.52 -37.94 -4.07
N LEU A 562 -26.40 -37.58 -4.70
CA LEU A 562 -25.95 -36.19 -4.80
C LEU A 562 -26.86 -35.34 -5.67
N SER A 563 -27.37 -35.87 -6.78
CA SER A 563 -28.18 -35.14 -7.78
C SER A 563 -29.67 -35.04 -7.38
N GLU A 564 -30.24 -36.09 -6.80
CA GLU A 564 -31.68 -36.11 -6.50
C GLU A 564 -32.06 -35.54 -5.14
N THR A 565 -31.08 -35.38 -4.22
CA THR A 565 -31.33 -34.84 -2.90
C THR A 565 -31.59 -33.35 -2.90
N LYS A 566 -32.67 -32.90 -2.27
CA LYS A 566 -32.95 -31.46 -2.05
C LYS A 566 -32.10 -30.93 -0.90
N TRP A 567 -30.90 -30.41 -1.22
CA TRP A 567 -29.92 -29.94 -0.24
C TRP A 567 -30.33 -28.68 0.55
N ASP A 568 -31.48 -28.09 0.21
CA ASP A 568 -32.10 -26.98 0.98
C ASP A 568 -32.91 -27.48 2.19
N ASN A 569 -33.24 -28.77 2.29
CA ASN A 569 -33.97 -29.38 3.37
C ASN A 569 -33.25 -29.25 4.74
N GLY A 570 -33.96 -29.53 5.82
CA GLY A 570 -33.42 -29.52 7.18
C GLY A 570 -32.27 -30.52 7.37
N VAL A 571 -31.24 -30.13 8.15
CA VAL A 571 -30.06 -30.97 8.42
C VAL A 571 -30.45 -32.38 8.98
N ALA A 572 -31.56 -32.47 9.75
CA ALA A 572 -32.03 -33.73 10.29
C ALA A 572 -32.44 -34.74 9.19
N GLU A 573 -33.05 -34.23 8.10
CA GLU A 573 -33.47 -35.03 6.95
C GLU A 573 -32.28 -35.41 6.05
N LEU A 574 -31.27 -34.57 5.99
CA LEU A 574 -30.09 -34.78 5.17
C LEU A 574 -29.06 -35.72 5.78
N ARG A 575 -29.04 -35.87 7.11
CA ARG A 575 -28.10 -36.76 7.79
C ARG A 575 -28.16 -38.21 7.33
N PRO A 576 -29.35 -38.87 7.18
CA PRO A 576 -29.42 -40.23 6.64
C PRO A 576 -28.82 -40.34 5.25
N VAL A 577 -29.09 -39.39 4.35
CA VAL A 577 -28.55 -39.37 2.99
C VAL A 577 -27.03 -39.25 3.02
N ARG A 578 -26.50 -38.28 3.78
CA ARG A 578 -25.06 -38.10 3.98
C ARG A 578 -24.40 -39.37 4.55
N ASN A 579 -25.02 -40.02 5.54
CA ASN A 579 -24.49 -41.23 6.12
C ASN A 579 -24.43 -42.35 5.07
N LYS A 580 -25.45 -42.45 4.23
CA LYS A 580 -25.48 -43.43 3.12
C LYS A 580 -24.36 -43.15 2.10
N ILE A 581 -24.12 -41.89 1.76
CA ILE A 581 -22.98 -41.47 0.90
C ILE A 581 -21.65 -41.91 1.54
N CYS A 582 -21.47 -41.69 2.87
CA CYS A 582 -20.26 -42.12 3.56
C CYS A 582 -20.07 -43.65 3.52
N GLU A 583 -21.13 -44.41 3.74
CA GLU A 583 -21.11 -45.88 3.66
C GLU A 583 -20.69 -46.38 2.28
N LEU A 584 -21.33 -45.84 1.23
CA LEU A 584 -21.05 -46.20 -0.17
C LEU A 584 -19.63 -45.79 -0.60
N ALA A 585 -19.15 -44.63 -0.14
CA ALA A 585 -17.79 -44.17 -0.38
C ALA A 585 -16.72 -44.81 0.51
N GLY A 586 -17.09 -45.68 1.44
CA GLY A 586 -16.16 -46.37 2.35
C GLY A 586 -15.43 -45.46 3.32
N VAL A 587 -16.05 -44.31 3.72
CA VAL A 587 -15.46 -43.37 4.66
C VAL A 587 -16.21 -43.32 5.98
N PRO A 588 -15.54 -42.94 7.08
CA PRO A 588 -16.18 -42.86 8.40
C PRO A 588 -17.34 -41.86 8.40
N VAL A 589 -18.47 -42.25 8.98
CA VAL A 589 -19.61 -41.37 9.22
C VAL A 589 -19.24 -40.34 10.31
N PRO A 590 -19.29 -39.03 10.04
CA PRO A 590 -18.97 -38.02 11.02
C PRO A 590 -19.92 -38.03 12.20
N THR A 591 -19.38 -38.21 13.41
CA THR A 591 -20.15 -38.15 14.67
C THR A 591 -20.30 -36.70 15.11
N VAL A 592 -21.53 -36.33 15.52
CA VAL A 592 -21.77 -35.04 16.16
C VAL A 592 -21.21 -35.12 17.58
N ALA A 593 -20.16 -34.35 17.87
CA ALA A 593 -19.74 -34.19 19.27
C ALA A 593 -20.94 -33.64 20.05
N ARG A 594 -21.43 -34.38 21.04
CA ARG A 594 -22.40 -33.87 22.00
C ARG A 594 -21.73 -32.72 22.75
N PRO A 595 -22.37 -31.52 22.87
CA PRO A 595 -21.86 -30.52 23.78
C PRO A 595 -21.77 -31.17 25.18
N GLU A 596 -20.62 -31.04 25.83
CA GLU A 596 -20.50 -31.41 27.24
C GLU A 596 -21.53 -30.58 28.01
N PRO A 597 -22.32 -31.21 28.90
CA PRO A 597 -23.24 -30.44 29.73
C PRO A 597 -22.42 -29.56 30.67
N HIS A 598 -22.66 -28.25 30.58
CA HIS A 598 -22.13 -27.25 31.51
C HIS A 598 -22.72 -27.39 32.89
#